data_190915905bd7666b88df7ba4ba095d11
#
_entry.id   190915905bd7666b88df7ba4ba095d11
#
_cell.length_a   1.000
_cell.length_b   1.000
_cell.length_c   1.000
_cell.angle_alpha   90.00
_cell.angle_beta   90.00
_cell.angle_gamma   90.00
#
_symmetry.space_group_name_H-M   'P 1'
#
loop_
_entity.id
_entity.type
_entity.pdbx_description
1 polymer ?
#
loop_
_entity_poly.entity_id
_entity_poly.type
_entity_poly.pdbx_seq_one_letter_code
_entity_poly.pdbx_strand_id
1 'polypeptide(L)'
;MSENLTQDPARNDAEPEQPTDVESINEHDESVLDVVEADAQAITDGDVDADTLDTASDVDVDVTPAASTSRQGQLEREGEVAADFLETLLDICDLDGDLEVDIDGDRAAVSIVDSEDGRVPRRLVGQNGQVLDALQELTRLAVQSATGERSRLMLDVGGHRAERRASLVTLAKEAIEEVRTSGERKPLTPMTAFERKVVHDEVLAAGLVSESEGAEPRRYVVILPA
;
A
#
# COMPACT_ATOMS: atom_id res chain seq x y z
N MET A 1 -16.82 -75.08 -14.02
CA MET A 1 -18.19 -75.03 -13.51
C MET A 1 -18.49 -73.59 -13.18
N SER A 2 -19.24 -73.10 -14.03
CA SER A 2 -20.51 -72.35 -14.03
C SER A 2 -20.25 -70.88 -13.85
N GLU A 3 -20.35 -70.10 -14.89
CA GLU A 3 -21.53 -69.46 -15.49
C GLU A 3 -22.06 -68.28 -14.67
N ASN A 4 -21.92 -67.15 -15.33
CA ASN A 4 -23.01 -66.33 -15.90
C ASN A 4 -23.42 -65.21 -14.98
N LEU A 5 -23.62 -63.98 -15.29
CA LEU A 5 -24.50 -63.40 -16.29
C LEU A 5 -24.32 -61.86 -16.32
N THR A 6 -24.16 -61.38 -17.50
CA THR A 6 -24.63 -60.11 -18.09
C THR A 6 -25.70 -59.36 -17.32
N GLN A 7 -25.54 -58.06 -17.14
CA GLN A 7 -26.59 -57.07 -17.43
C GLN A 7 -26.00 -55.62 -17.43
N ASP A 8 -25.85 -55.09 -18.60
CA ASP A 8 -26.08 -53.68 -18.90
C ASP A 8 -27.59 -53.51 -19.10
N PRO A 9 -28.24 -52.45 -18.65
CA PRO A 9 -28.47 -51.33 -19.51
C PRO A 9 -28.66 -49.96 -18.78
N ALA A 10 -28.40 -48.93 -19.40
CA ALA A 10 -29.27 -47.79 -19.69
C ALA A 10 -28.44 -46.49 -19.84
N ARG A 11 -28.21 -46.24 -21.06
CA ARG A 11 -28.04 -44.92 -21.67
C ARG A 11 -29.15 -44.02 -21.17
N ASN A 12 -28.76 -42.88 -20.60
CA ASN A 12 -29.70 -41.77 -20.39
C ASN A 12 -29.09 -40.55 -21.13
N ASP A 13 -29.59 -40.40 -22.36
CA ASP A 13 -29.46 -39.20 -23.16
C ASP A 13 -30.27 -38.09 -22.47
N ALA A 14 -29.61 -37.10 -21.96
CA ALA A 14 -30.24 -35.84 -21.58
C ALA A 14 -29.66 -34.75 -22.43
N GLU A 15 -30.45 -34.26 -23.35
CA GLU A 15 -30.26 -33.08 -24.19
C GLU A 15 -29.85 -31.84 -23.36
N PRO A 16 -29.02 -30.96 -23.90
CA PRO A 16 -28.76 -29.67 -23.30
C PRO A 16 -29.90 -28.69 -23.62
N GLU A 17 -30.61 -28.29 -22.60
CA GLU A 17 -31.58 -27.19 -22.73
C GLU A 17 -30.80 -25.85 -22.95
N GLN A 18 -31.21 -25.15 -23.98
CA GLN A 18 -30.77 -23.82 -24.38
C GLN A 18 -31.28 -22.78 -23.39
N PRO A 19 -30.49 -21.72 -23.08
CA PRO A 19 -31.00 -20.61 -22.29
C PRO A 19 -31.94 -19.75 -23.14
N THR A 20 -33.13 -19.57 -22.61
CA THR A 20 -34.17 -18.69 -23.13
C THR A 20 -33.71 -17.22 -23.01
N ASP A 21 -33.93 -16.50 -24.09
CA ASP A 21 -33.93 -15.05 -24.21
C ASP A 21 -34.52 -14.33 -23.01
N VAL A 22 -33.75 -13.40 -22.48
CA VAL A 22 -34.31 -12.29 -21.71
C VAL A 22 -34.17 -11.03 -22.55
N GLU A 23 -35.32 -10.64 -23.05
CA GLU A 23 -35.59 -9.41 -23.76
C GLU A 23 -35.00 -8.18 -23.11
N SER A 24 -34.40 -7.39 -23.97
CA SER A 24 -34.22 -5.94 -23.91
C SER A 24 -35.19 -5.20 -22.99
N ILE A 25 -34.66 -4.52 -22.01
CA ILE A 25 -35.30 -3.31 -21.51
C ILE A 25 -34.49 -2.14 -22.00
N ASN A 26 -35.15 -1.46 -22.88
CA ASN A 26 -34.84 -0.36 -23.70
C ASN A 26 -34.78 0.95 -22.90
N GLU A 27 -33.86 1.82 -23.35
CA GLU A 27 -33.95 3.26 -23.56
C GLU A 27 -34.82 4.11 -22.61
N HIS A 28 -34.21 5.11 -22.18
CA HIS A 28 -34.54 6.53 -21.94
C HIS A 28 -34.11 6.96 -20.53
N ASP A 29 -33.00 7.70 -20.48
CA ASP A 29 -33.06 9.12 -20.19
C ASP A 29 -31.71 9.79 -20.50
N GLU A 30 -31.57 10.26 -21.73
CA GLU A 30 -30.66 11.33 -22.10
C GLU A 30 -31.35 12.65 -21.79
N SER A 31 -31.07 13.20 -20.65
CA SER A 31 -31.14 14.66 -20.46
C SER A 31 -30.72 15.01 -19.02
N VAL A 32 -29.50 15.29 -18.80
CA VAL A 32 -28.93 16.36 -17.96
C VAL A 32 -27.38 16.31 -18.06
N LEU A 33 -26.86 16.68 -19.19
CA LEU A 33 -25.47 17.12 -19.31
C LEU A 33 -25.46 18.39 -20.17
N ASP A 34 -25.78 19.49 -19.53
CA ASP A 34 -25.38 20.79 -20.03
C ASP A 34 -25.06 21.70 -18.87
N VAL A 35 -24.04 22.54 -19.07
CA VAL A 35 -23.50 23.57 -18.17
C VAL A 35 -22.44 23.05 -17.21
N VAL A 36 -21.17 23.08 -17.57
CA VAL A 36 -20.20 24.13 -17.27
C VAL A 36 -18.94 23.96 -18.13
N GLU A 37 -19.00 24.59 -19.29
CA GLU A 37 -17.82 25.05 -20.00
C GLU A 37 -17.53 26.46 -19.47
N ALA A 38 -16.46 26.66 -18.76
CA ALA A 38 -15.89 27.97 -18.56
C ALA A 38 -14.43 27.90 -18.14
N ASP A 39 -13.60 28.42 -19.04
CA ASP A 39 -12.32 29.09 -18.84
C ASP A 39 -11.09 28.31 -18.41
N ALA A 40 -10.46 27.73 -19.42
CA ALA A 40 -9.01 27.59 -19.46
C ALA A 40 -8.39 28.89 -19.98
N GLN A 41 -8.00 29.80 -19.12
CA GLN A 41 -7.11 30.90 -19.49
C GLN A 41 -5.67 30.51 -19.23
N ALA A 42 -4.93 30.50 -20.31
CA ALA A 42 -3.49 30.40 -20.41
C ALA A 42 -2.81 31.42 -19.49
N ILE A 43 -1.89 30.97 -18.67
CA ILE A 43 -0.86 31.82 -18.09
C ILE A 43 0.46 31.45 -18.76
N THR A 44 0.90 32.40 -19.55
CA THR A 44 2.11 32.46 -20.34
C THR A 44 3.36 32.42 -19.48
N ASP A 45 4.37 31.81 -20.06
CA ASP A 45 5.78 31.86 -19.72
C ASP A 45 6.24 33.19 -19.09
N GLY A 46 6.91 33.06 -17.96
CA GLY A 46 7.74 34.09 -17.38
C GLY A 46 9.04 33.46 -16.92
N ASP A 47 10.05 33.57 -17.80
CA ASP A 47 11.47 33.44 -17.46
C ASP A 47 11.76 34.29 -16.24
N VAL A 48 12.34 33.68 -15.23
CA VAL A 48 13.10 34.37 -14.20
C VAL A 48 14.44 33.68 -14.00
N ASP A 49 15.43 34.38 -14.43
CA ASP A 49 16.84 34.08 -14.33
C ASP A 49 17.28 33.64 -12.92
N ALA A 50 18.02 32.55 -12.90
CA ALA A 50 18.87 32.13 -11.80
C ALA A 50 20.07 33.09 -11.73
N ASP A 51 20.14 33.88 -10.70
CA ASP A 51 21.40 34.23 -10.00
C ASP A 51 21.11 35.26 -8.90
N THR A 52 21.16 34.84 -7.65
CA THR A 52 21.69 35.67 -6.55
C THR A 52 21.83 34.84 -5.28
N LEU A 53 23.02 34.36 -5.03
CA LEU A 53 23.83 34.41 -3.81
C LEU A 53 23.11 34.17 -2.45
N ASP A 54 23.39 32.97 -1.91
CA ASP A 54 24.09 32.79 -0.63
C ASP A 54 23.81 33.87 0.44
N THR A 55 22.88 33.54 1.32
CA THR A 55 22.99 33.94 2.72
C THR A 55 22.39 32.82 3.57
N ALA A 56 23.26 31.98 4.10
CA ALA A 56 22.99 31.14 5.23
C ALA A 56 22.49 32.03 6.37
N SER A 57 21.19 32.10 6.55
CA SER A 57 20.58 32.51 7.79
C SER A 57 20.13 31.22 8.47
N ASP A 58 20.92 30.75 9.42
CA ASP A 58 20.47 29.92 10.50
C ASP A 58 19.25 30.59 11.14
N VAL A 59 18.09 30.30 10.68
CA VAL A 59 16.86 30.54 11.44
C VAL A 59 16.77 29.37 12.41
N ASP A 60 17.36 29.55 13.60
CA ASP A 60 16.98 28.85 14.79
C ASP A 60 15.48 29.08 14.92
N VAL A 61 14.67 28.14 14.45
CA VAL A 61 13.25 28.08 14.75
C VAL A 61 13.20 27.65 16.20
N ASP A 62 13.17 28.66 17.08
CA ASP A 62 12.83 28.49 18.49
C ASP A 62 11.43 27.86 18.55
N VAL A 63 11.40 26.50 18.55
CA VAL A 63 10.19 25.73 18.74
C VAL A 63 9.80 25.89 20.18
N THR A 64 8.96 26.90 20.44
CA THR A 64 8.43 27.16 21.79
C THR A 64 7.87 25.89 22.37
N PRO A 65 8.24 25.50 23.61
CA PRO A 65 7.82 24.24 24.24
C PRO A 65 6.28 24.06 24.31
N ALA A 66 5.52 25.14 24.26
CA ALA A 66 4.05 25.12 24.23
C ALA A 66 3.48 24.59 22.90
N ALA A 67 4.14 24.84 21.75
CA ALA A 67 3.70 24.36 20.45
C ALA A 67 4.00 22.85 20.25
N SER A 68 5.12 22.37 20.80
CA SER A 68 5.46 20.95 20.78
C SER A 68 4.52 20.10 21.63
N THR A 69 4.14 20.59 22.83
CA THR A 69 3.18 19.92 23.73
C THR A 69 1.78 19.83 23.10
N SER A 70 1.35 20.90 22.39
CA SER A 70 0.06 20.90 21.68
C SER A 70 0.04 19.89 20.53
N ARG A 71 1.13 19.80 19.77
CA ARG A 71 1.25 18.85 18.65
C ARG A 71 1.32 17.41 19.13
N GLN A 72 2.04 17.14 20.19
CA GLN A 72 2.12 15.83 20.79
C GLN A 72 0.76 15.35 21.28
N GLY A 73 0.01 16.18 22.01
CA GLY A 73 -1.34 15.85 22.46
C GLY A 73 -2.33 15.63 21.31
N GLN A 74 -2.10 16.29 20.17
CA GLN A 74 -2.88 16.00 18.95
C GLN A 74 -2.56 14.63 18.37
N LEU A 75 -1.27 14.25 18.28
CA LEU A 75 -0.85 12.95 17.80
C LEU A 75 -1.31 11.80 18.71
N GLU A 76 -1.25 11.98 20.03
CA GLU A 76 -1.79 11.06 21.02
C GLU A 76 -3.29 10.82 20.76
N ARG A 77 -4.06 11.89 20.59
CA ARG A 77 -5.50 11.80 20.29
C ARG A 77 -5.77 11.12 18.94
N GLU A 78 -4.96 11.39 17.91
CA GLU A 78 -5.08 10.68 16.62
C GLU A 78 -4.84 9.18 16.79
N GLY A 79 -3.86 8.80 17.60
CA GLY A 79 -3.54 7.41 17.92
C GLY A 79 -4.67 6.72 18.70
N GLU A 80 -5.25 7.38 19.71
CA GLU A 80 -6.38 6.86 20.48
C GLU A 80 -7.61 6.61 19.60
N VAL A 81 -8.00 7.59 18.78
CA VAL A 81 -9.14 7.44 17.84
C VAL A 81 -8.89 6.31 16.83
N ALA A 82 -7.66 6.16 16.36
CA ALA A 82 -7.30 5.09 15.47
C ALA A 82 -7.38 3.71 16.15
N ALA A 83 -6.92 3.61 17.39
CA ALA A 83 -6.99 2.39 18.18
C ALA A 83 -8.45 1.98 18.44
N ASP A 84 -9.30 2.89 18.89
CA ASP A 84 -10.73 2.64 19.11
C ASP A 84 -11.42 2.12 17.83
N PHE A 85 -11.11 2.73 16.69
CA PHE A 85 -11.64 2.29 15.39
C PHE A 85 -11.17 0.88 15.02
N LEU A 86 -9.87 0.59 15.21
CA LEU A 86 -9.28 -0.71 14.88
C LEU A 86 -9.77 -1.81 15.84
N GLU A 87 -9.88 -1.54 17.13
CA GLU A 87 -10.45 -2.45 18.12
C GLU A 87 -11.88 -2.84 17.72
N THR A 88 -12.73 -1.86 17.43
CA THR A 88 -14.09 -2.11 16.94
C THR A 88 -14.10 -2.95 15.65
N LEU A 89 -13.18 -2.69 14.74
CA LEU A 89 -13.07 -3.45 13.48
C LEU A 89 -12.65 -4.90 13.73
N LEU A 90 -11.67 -5.13 14.61
CA LEU A 90 -11.21 -6.48 14.98
C LEU A 90 -12.36 -7.26 15.61
N ASP A 91 -13.09 -6.66 16.54
CA ASP A 91 -14.26 -7.26 17.18
C ASP A 91 -15.35 -7.65 16.16
N ILE A 92 -15.70 -6.75 15.24
CA ILE A 92 -16.71 -7.03 14.20
C ILE A 92 -16.28 -8.18 13.28
N CYS A 93 -14.96 -8.27 13.03
CA CYS A 93 -14.39 -9.29 12.14
C CYS A 93 -14.06 -10.61 12.85
N ASP A 94 -14.27 -10.71 14.16
CA ASP A 94 -13.87 -11.84 15.01
C ASP A 94 -12.39 -12.18 14.80
N LEU A 95 -11.54 -11.16 15.04
CA LEU A 95 -10.10 -11.20 14.87
C LEU A 95 -9.38 -10.91 16.18
N ASP A 96 -8.40 -11.74 16.50
CA ASP A 96 -7.50 -11.52 17.63
C ASP A 96 -6.38 -10.53 17.26
N GLY A 97 -5.93 -9.76 18.24
CA GLY A 97 -4.82 -8.83 18.13
C GLY A 97 -4.89 -7.74 19.18
N ASP A 98 -3.75 -7.35 19.72
CA ASP A 98 -3.61 -6.22 20.62
C ASP A 98 -3.16 -4.98 19.84
N LEU A 99 -3.48 -3.80 20.37
CA LEU A 99 -3.15 -2.53 19.75
C LEU A 99 -2.06 -1.83 20.56
N GLU A 100 -1.00 -1.44 19.89
CA GLU A 100 0.05 -0.58 20.44
C GLU A 100 0.00 0.77 19.73
N VAL A 101 -0.02 1.86 20.51
CA VAL A 101 -0.01 3.24 20.02
C VAL A 101 1.30 3.89 20.42
N ASP A 102 1.99 4.48 19.45
CA ASP A 102 3.26 5.18 19.64
C ASP A 102 3.29 6.46 18.78
N ILE A 103 4.27 7.31 19.00
CA ILE A 103 4.52 8.52 18.22
C ILE A 103 5.87 8.39 17.52
N ASP A 104 5.85 8.35 16.19
CA ASP A 104 7.04 8.32 15.35
C ASP A 104 7.26 9.70 14.69
N GLY A 105 8.11 10.51 15.32
CA GLY A 105 8.43 11.85 14.86
C GLY A 105 7.22 12.77 14.84
N ASP A 106 6.64 13.02 13.67
CA ASP A 106 5.54 13.94 13.44
C ASP A 106 4.20 13.26 13.12
N ARG A 107 4.05 11.98 13.46
CA ARG A 107 2.86 11.17 13.16
C ARG A 107 2.56 10.17 14.25
N ALA A 108 1.30 9.83 14.41
CA ALA A 108 0.88 8.70 15.22
C ALA A 108 1.22 7.38 14.49
N ALA A 109 1.69 6.39 15.24
CA ALA A 109 1.96 5.05 14.76
C ALA A 109 1.10 4.07 15.57
N VAL A 110 0.32 3.24 14.88
CA VAL A 110 -0.48 2.20 15.51
C VAL A 110 -0.07 0.86 14.95
N SER A 111 0.14 -0.10 15.82
CA SER A 111 0.51 -1.46 15.45
C SER A 111 -0.49 -2.46 15.99
N ILE A 112 -0.95 -3.38 15.13
CA ILE A 112 -1.71 -4.54 15.56
C ILE A 112 -0.69 -5.65 15.81
N VAL A 113 -0.59 -6.10 17.05
CA VAL A 113 0.41 -7.09 17.49
C VAL A 113 -0.27 -8.38 17.96
N ASP A 114 0.51 -9.45 18.15
CA ASP A 114 0.01 -10.70 18.70
C ASP A 114 -0.54 -10.48 20.12
N SER A 115 -1.72 -11.03 20.40
CA SER A 115 -2.34 -11.02 21.73
C SER A 115 -1.97 -12.26 22.55
N GLU A 116 -2.35 -12.29 23.81
CA GLU A 116 -2.22 -13.49 24.66
C GLU A 116 -3.07 -14.65 24.12
N ASP A 117 -4.19 -14.35 23.47
CA ASP A 117 -5.17 -15.31 22.98
C ASP A 117 -4.83 -15.84 21.58
N GLY A 118 -4.05 -15.10 20.78
CA GLY A 118 -3.74 -15.53 19.42
C GLY A 118 -2.77 -14.65 18.66
N ARG A 119 -2.47 -15.11 17.45
CA ARG A 119 -1.63 -14.36 16.51
C ARG A 119 -2.47 -13.47 15.62
N VAL A 120 -1.97 -12.27 15.35
CA VAL A 120 -2.55 -11.36 14.36
C VAL A 120 -2.75 -12.08 13.02
N PRO A 121 -3.97 -12.07 12.47
CA PRO A 121 -4.26 -12.73 11.21
C PRO A 121 -3.52 -12.09 10.04
N ARG A 122 -2.68 -12.85 9.34
CA ARG A 122 -1.98 -12.38 8.13
C ARG A 122 -2.91 -11.88 7.02
N ARG A 123 -4.21 -12.20 7.10
CA ARG A 123 -5.24 -11.64 6.19
C ARG A 123 -5.37 -10.13 6.28
N LEU A 124 -5.01 -9.52 7.42
CA LEU A 124 -4.97 -8.05 7.58
C LEU A 124 -3.83 -7.39 6.81
N VAL A 125 -2.80 -8.14 6.49
CA VAL A 125 -1.72 -7.68 5.60
C VAL A 125 -2.15 -7.84 4.13
N GLY A 126 -2.73 -8.99 3.79
CA GLY A 126 -3.09 -9.33 2.42
C GLY A 126 -1.91 -9.61 1.51
N GLN A 127 -2.20 -9.76 0.23
CA GLN A 127 -1.17 -10.01 -0.77
C GLN A 127 -0.35 -8.73 -1.01
N ASN A 128 0.97 -8.81 -0.82
CA ASN A 128 1.90 -7.68 -0.98
C ASN A 128 1.55 -6.43 -0.14
N GLY A 129 0.87 -6.59 1.02
CA GLY A 129 0.50 -5.48 1.89
C GLY A 129 -0.73 -4.68 1.45
N GLN A 130 -1.46 -5.10 0.42
CA GLN A 130 -2.59 -4.35 -0.12
C GLN A 130 -3.74 -4.15 0.88
N VAL A 131 -4.03 -5.16 1.71
CA VAL A 131 -5.06 -5.03 2.73
C VAL A 131 -4.61 -4.07 3.83
N LEU A 132 -3.36 -4.16 4.25
CA LEU A 132 -2.76 -3.24 5.21
C LEU A 132 -2.80 -1.79 4.72
N ASP A 133 -2.45 -1.54 3.45
CA ASP A 133 -2.50 -0.20 2.88
C ASP A 133 -3.94 0.35 2.82
N ALA A 134 -4.91 -0.49 2.41
CA ALA A 134 -6.32 -0.11 2.41
C ALA A 134 -6.85 0.14 3.83
N LEU A 135 -6.48 -0.70 4.80
CA LEU A 135 -6.84 -0.55 6.20
C LEU A 135 -6.26 0.75 6.79
N GLN A 136 -5.00 1.07 6.46
CA GLN A 136 -4.38 2.33 6.87
C GLN A 136 -5.14 3.55 6.33
N GLU A 137 -5.54 3.54 5.06
CA GLU A 137 -6.33 4.65 4.51
C GLU A 137 -7.71 4.76 5.17
N LEU A 138 -8.36 3.63 5.43
CA LEU A 138 -9.64 3.60 6.14
C LEU A 138 -9.51 4.16 7.57
N THR A 139 -8.46 3.77 8.30
CA THR A 139 -8.16 4.30 9.64
C THR A 139 -7.90 5.79 9.61
N ARG A 140 -7.14 6.29 8.62
CA ARG A 140 -6.91 7.73 8.42
C ARG A 140 -8.21 8.50 8.18
N LEU A 141 -9.14 7.94 7.41
CA LEU A 141 -10.45 8.54 7.19
C LEU A 141 -11.30 8.56 8.47
N ALA A 142 -11.25 7.50 9.27
CA ALA A 142 -11.92 7.45 10.56
C ALA A 142 -11.38 8.53 11.52
N VAL A 143 -10.05 8.66 11.62
CA VAL A 143 -9.41 9.72 12.40
C VAL A 143 -9.79 11.10 11.86
N GLN A 144 -9.75 11.32 10.55
CA GLN A 144 -10.16 12.59 9.96
C GLN A 144 -11.64 12.93 10.24
N SER A 145 -12.52 11.95 10.24
CA SER A 145 -13.92 12.13 10.57
C SER A 145 -14.13 12.56 12.01
N ALA A 146 -13.33 12.03 12.95
CA ALA A 146 -13.43 12.33 14.36
C ALA A 146 -12.73 13.63 14.78
N THR A 147 -11.58 13.94 14.16
CA THR A 147 -10.75 15.10 14.52
C THR A 147 -10.98 16.33 13.63
N GLY A 148 -11.52 16.14 12.43
CA GLY A 148 -11.68 17.19 11.40
C GLY A 148 -10.40 17.49 10.63
N GLU A 149 -9.27 16.86 10.95
CA GLU A 149 -7.98 17.13 10.35
C GLU A 149 -7.42 15.89 9.63
N ARG A 150 -6.61 16.13 8.59
CA ARG A 150 -5.95 15.03 7.86
C ARG A 150 -4.85 14.44 8.71
N SER A 151 -4.94 13.14 8.97
CA SER A 151 -3.92 12.39 9.69
C SER A 151 -2.85 11.80 8.76
N ARG A 152 -1.61 11.78 9.25
CA ARG A 152 -0.47 11.06 8.63
C ARG A 152 -0.17 9.74 9.34
N LEU A 153 -1.13 9.23 10.08
CA LEU A 153 -1.01 8.00 10.84
C LEU A 153 -0.38 6.87 10.01
N MET A 154 0.50 6.12 10.65
CA MET A 154 1.06 4.87 10.12
C MET A 154 0.42 3.71 10.84
N LEU A 155 0.01 2.71 10.06
CA LEU A 155 -0.48 1.44 10.56
C LEU A 155 0.50 0.32 10.19
N ASP A 156 0.80 -0.54 11.14
CA ASP A 156 1.51 -1.79 10.90
C ASP A 156 0.75 -2.99 11.47
N VAL A 157 1.03 -4.17 10.95
CA VAL A 157 0.40 -5.42 11.37
C VAL A 157 1.48 -6.49 11.54
N GLY A 158 1.72 -6.90 12.78
CA GLY A 158 2.66 -7.95 13.13
C GLY A 158 4.09 -7.70 12.67
N GLY A 159 4.53 -6.45 12.61
CA GLY A 159 5.88 -6.10 12.16
C GLY A 159 6.11 -6.27 10.64
N HIS A 160 5.03 -6.35 9.84
CA HIS A 160 5.10 -6.64 8.41
C HIS A 160 6.03 -5.71 7.64
N ARG A 161 6.02 -4.40 7.94
CA ARG A 161 6.84 -3.43 7.22
C ARG A 161 8.33 -3.65 7.44
N ALA A 162 8.73 -3.99 8.68
CA ALA A 162 10.11 -4.31 9.02
C ALA A 162 10.56 -5.65 8.39
N GLU A 163 9.71 -6.68 8.45
CA GLU A 163 9.96 -7.99 7.84
C GLU A 163 10.10 -7.86 6.31
N ARG A 164 9.21 -7.09 5.69
CA ARG A 164 9.26 -6.85 4.23
C ARG A 164 10.53 -6.11 3.81
N ARG A 165 10.93 -5.08 4.58
CA ARG A 165 12.19 -4.37 4.34
C ARG A 165 13.39 -5.30 4.43
N ALA A 166 13.46 -6.16 5.46
CA ALA A 166 14.54 -7.14 5.61
C ALA A 166 14.61 -8.13 4.44
N SER A 167 13.44 -8.60 3.97
CA SER A 167 13.35 -9.46 2.78
C SER A 167 13.86 -8.77 1.52
N LEU A 168 13.55 -7.49 1.33
CA LEU A 168 14.02 -6.71 0.18
C LEU A 168 15.54 -6.47 0.22
N VAL A 169 16.09 -6.21 1.41
CA VAL A 169 17.54 -6.09 1.61
C VAL A 169 18.24 -7.40 1.25
N THR A 170 17.69 -8.54 1.65
CA THR A 170 18.23 -9.86 1.30
C THR A 170 18.17 -10.08 -0.20
N LEU A 171 17.02 -9.84 -0.83
CA LEU A 171 16.84 -9.94 -2.28
C LEU A 171 17.83 -9.05 -3.05
N ALA A 172 18.02 -7.81 -2.60
CA ALA A 172 18.96 -6.89 -3.22
C ALA A 172 20.41 -7.41 -3.14
N LYS A 173 20.82 -7.91 -1.98
CA LYS A 173 22.17 -8.48 -1.78
C LYS A 173 22.43 -9.69 -2.66
N GLU A 174 21.48 -10.62 -2.76
CA GLU A 174 21.57 -11.78 -3.64
C GLU A 174 21.71 -11.35 -5.11
N ALA A 175 20.88 -10.40 -5.55
CA ALA A 175 20.93 -9.89 -6.91
C ALA A 175 22.23 -9.12 -7.23
N ILE A 176 22.77 -8.36 -6.25
CA ILE A 176 24.06 -7.68 -6.37
C ILE A 176 25.20 -8.69 -6.58
N GLU A 177 25.25 -9.75 -5.81
CA GLU A 177 26.27 -10.80 -5.95
C GLU A 177 26.16 -11.54 -7.29
N GLU A 178 24.93 -11.76 -7.77
CA GLU A 178 24.70 -12.35 -9.09
C GLU A 178 25.24 -11.43 -10.22
N VAL A 179 24.94 -10.12 -10.17
CA VAL A 179 25.45 -9.14 -11.13
C VAL A 179 26.98 -9.04 -11.10
N ARG A 180 27.59 -9.05 -9.90
CA ARG A 180 29.05 -9.04 -9.76
C ARG A 180 29.73 -10.26 -10.35
N THR A 181 29.08 -11.42 -10.24
CA THR A 181 29.63 -12.70 -10.72
C THR A 181 29.43 -12.87 -12.21
N SER A 182 28.24 -12.53 -12.72
CA SER A 182 27.88 -12.71 -14.14
C SER A 182 28.35 -11.58 -15.04
N GLY A 183 28.46 -10.37 -14.52
CA GLY A 183 28.68 -9.16 -15.32
C GLY A 183 27.45 -8.75 -16.16
N GLU A 184 26.30 -9.36 -15.93
CA GLU A 184 25.07 -9.10 -16.68
C GLU A 184 24.08 -8.29 -15.85
N ARG A 185 23.23 -7.50 -16.54
CA ARG A 185 22.14 -6.77 -15.88
C ARG A 185 21.09 -7.73 -15.31
N LYS A 186 20.57 -7.42 -14.11
CA LYS A 186 19.58 -8.24 -13.42
C LYS A 186 18.27 -7.45 -13.20
N PRO A 187 17.18 -7.79 -13.92
CA PRO A 187 15.85 -7.26 -13.59
C PRO A 187 15.27 -8.01 -12.39
N LEU A 188 14.65 -7.26 -11.48
CA LEU A 188 13.92 -7.80 -10.35
C LEU A 188 12.43 -7.90 -10.66
N THR A 189 11.65 -8.47 -9.74
CA THR A 189 10.20 -8.52 -9.87
C THR A 189 9.57 -7.13 -9.67
N PRO A 190 8.38 -6.87 -10.26
CA PRO A 190 7.65 -5.63 -9.99
C PRO A 190 7.41 -5.40 -8.51
N MET A 191 7.58 -4.16 -8.07
CA MET A 191 7.47 -3.77 -6.67
C MET A 191 7.02 -2.31 -6.53
N THR A 192 6.50 -1.95 -5.35
CA THR A 192 6.02 -0.60 -5.06
C THR A 192 7.14 0.45 -5.07
N ALA A 193 6.78 1.73 -5.13
CA ALA A 193 7.75 2.82 -5.14
C ALA A 193 8.65 2.81 -3.89
N PHE A 194 8.09 2.52 -2.72
CA PHE A 194 8.84 2.39 -1.48
C PHE A 194 9.85 1.22 -1.55
N GLU A 195 9.40 0.06 -2.01
CA GLU A 195 10.26 -1.12 -2.15
C GLU A 195 11.41 -0.89 -3.12
N ARG A 196 11.12 -0.23 -4.26
CA ARG A 196 12.17 0.15 -5.21
C ARG A 196 13.22 1.06 -4.57
N LYS A 197 12.80 2.00 -3.72
CA LYS A 197 13.74 2.86 -3.00
C LYS A 197 14.67 2.06 -2.09
N VAL A 198 14.14 1.09 -1.32
CA VAL A 198 14.97 0.22 -0.47
C VAL A 198 16.02 -0.53 -1.29
N VAL A 199 15.62 -1.08 -2.42
CA VAL A 199 16.55 -1.80 -3.32
C VAL A 199 17.60 -0.84 -3.90
N HIS A 200 17.21 0.34 -4.37
CA HIS A 200 18.15 1.34 -4.89
C HIS A 200 19.19 1.77 -3.86
N ASP A 201 18.76 1.97 -2.60
CA ASP A 201 19.65 2.36 -1.50
C ASP A 201 20.70 1.25 -1.23
N GLU A 202 20.31 -0.02 -1.22
CA GLU A 202 21.22 -1.17 -1.05
C GLU A 202 22.20 -1.32 -2.23
N VAL A 203 21.71 -1.15 -3.48
CA VAL A 203 22.55 -1.22 -4.67
C VAL A 203 23.58 -0.09 -4.70
N LEU A 204 23.16 1.13 -4.34
CA LEU A 204 24.04 2.28 -4.22
C LEU A 204 25.11 2.07 -3.14
N ALA A 205 24.70 1.55 -1.97
CA ALA A 205 25.63 1.23 -0.88
C ALA A 205 26.68 0.16 -1.29
N ALA A 206 26.31 -0.73 -2.20
CA ALA A 206 27.20 -1.73 -2.77
C ALA A 206 28.12 -1.19 -3.90
N GLY A 207 27.96 0.07 -4.31
CA GLY A 207 28.74 0.72 -5.37
C GLY A 207 28.33 0.33 -6.80
N LEU A 208 27.12 -0.20 -6.97
CA LEU A 208 26.53 -0.50 -8.26
C LEU A 208 25.50 0.56 -8.67
N VAL A 209 25.07 0.50 -9.91
CA VAL A 209 24.03 1.38 -10.47
C VAL A 209 22.74 0.57 -10.63
N SER A 210 21.61 1.23 -10.41
CA SER A 210 20.29 0.62 -10.64
C SER A 210 19.31 1.63 -11.23
N GLU A 211 18.40 1.13 -12.07
CA GLU A 211 17.38 1.92 -12.74
C GLU A 211 16.00 1.31 -12.50
N SER A 212 14.96 2.15 -12.51
CA SER A 212 13.56 1.67 -12.44
C SER A 212 12.96 1.67 -13.84
N GLU A 213 12.63 0.48 -14.34
CA GLU A 213 12.02 0.28 -15.66
C GLU A 213 10.53 -0.11 -15.55
N GLY A 214 9.79 0.07 -16.66
CA GLY A 214 8.37 -0.25 -16.73
C GLY A 214 7.45 0.86 -16.24
N ALA A 215 6.14 0.61 -16.30
CA ALA A 215 5.10 1.51 -15.83
C ALA A 215 4.34 0.89 -14.65
N GLU A 216 3.79 1.73 -13.77
CA GLU A 216 2.93 1.26 -12.68
C GLU A 216 1.71 0.51 -13.25
N PRO A 217 1.26 -0.56 -12.61
CA PRO A 217 1.73 -1.17 -11.37
C PRO A 217 2.86 -2.21 -11.54
N ARG A 218 3.41 -2.37 -12.73
CA ARG A 218 4.43 -3.40 -13.05
C ARG A 218 5.85 -2.84 -13.13
N ARG A 219 6.11 -1.71 -12.48
CA ARG A 219 7.42 -1.10 -12.45
C ARG A 219 8.37 -1.86 -11.53
N TYR A 220 9.62 -2.07 -11.99
CA TYR A 220 10.63 -2.89 -11.31
C TYR A 220 12.01 -2.24 -11.34
N VAL A 221 12.93 -2.74 -10.52
CA VAL A 221 14.33 -2.30 -10.49
C VAL A 221 15.18 -3.22 -11.36
N VAL A 222 16.11 -2.64 -12.09
CA VAL A 222 17.17 -3.35 -12.82
C VAL A 222 18.51 -2.94 -12.22
N ILE A 223 19.31 -3.91 -11.81
CA ILE A 223 20.66 -3.71 -11.32
C ILE A 223 21.63 -3.85 -12.50
N LEU A 224 22.52 -2.90 -12.66
CA LEU A 224 23.49 -2.83 -13.75
C LEU A 224 24.89 -3.19 -13.23
N PRO A 225 25.71 -3.86 -14.04
CA PRO A 225 27.13 -4.05 -13.71
C PRO A 225 27.87 -2.71 -13.68
N ALA A 226 28.95 -2.66 -12.90
CA ALA A 226 29.78 -1.47 -12.78
C ALA A 226 30.57 -1.17 -14.07
#